data_6425a1e8b796822d812d737d79a2eb60
#
_entry.id   6425a1e8b796822d812d737d79a2eb60
#
_cell.length_a   1.000
_cell.length_b   1.000
_cell.length_c   1.000
_cell.angle_alpha   90.00
_cell.angle_beta   90.00
_cell.angle_gamma   90.00
#
_symmetry.space_group_name_H-M   'P 1'
#
loop_
_entity.id
_entity.type
_entity.pdbx_description
1 polymer ?
#
loop_
_entity_poly.entity_id
_entity_poly.type
_entity_poly.pdbx_seq_one_letter_code
_entity_poly.pdbx_strand_id
1 'polypeptide(L)'
;MIKNQEYAQQYAEYAMEQMRRYGIPASVTLAQGILESSNGQSRLARNENNHFGIKATPSWIAGGGRYGTYTDDKPNEKFCSYDSVGDSYEHHSRFLKENSRYASCFKLSPDDYKGWAQSIEKAGYATGGKYAENLQRIIEQNGLQQYDRQVMQEMAAQGRQFGVEHNPLQTSEGAEHGTGYSFPVEREEFLFVTSPFGTRQDPMDGTKQQMHKGVDIRCKGDAVLATENGGKVVAVNQNRNTPGGRSLTVEYARTDGSKVQCTYMHLKEISVKVGDTVQAGGRLGTSGNTGTRTTGEHLHFGVKNIYADGTMRD
;
A
#
# COMPACT_ATOMS: atom_id res chain seq x y z
N MET A 1 20.03 12.23 -13.69
CA MET A 1 20.31 10.86 -13.19
C MET A 1 20.04 10.74 -11.69
N ILE A 2 20.73 11.49 -10.82
CA ILE A 2 20.54 11.38 -9.35
C ILE A 2 19.07 11.54 -8.93
N LYS A 3 18.37 12.58 -9.40
CA LYS A 3 16.96 12.83 -9.06
C LYS A 3 16.00 11.72 -9.46
N ASN A 4 16.22 11.06 -10.61
CA ASN A 4 15.39 9.94 -11.03
C ASN A 4 15.60 8.72 -10.13
N GLN A 5 16.84 8.48 -9.70
CA GLN A 5 17.16 7.39 -8.78
C GLN A 5 16.58 7.64 -7.37
N GLU A 6 16.67 8.88 -6.88
CA GLU A 6 16.06 9.29 -5.61
C GLU A 6 14.54 9.10 -5.63
N TYR A 7 13.87 9.55 -6.71
CA TYR A 7 12.45 9.33 -6.91
C TYR A 7 12.11 7.82 -6.92
N ALA A 8 12.85 7.04 -7.71
CA ALA A 8 12.61 5.62 -7.82
C ALA A 8 12.80 4.90 -6.47
N GLN A 9 13.85 5.21 -5.71
CA GLN A 9 14.05 4.64 -4.39
C GLN A 9 12.93 4.99 -3.41
N GLN A 10 12.46 6.23 -3.45
CA GLN A 10 11.39 6.71 -2.57
C GLN A 10 10.05 6.04 -2.85
N TYR A 11 9.74 5.74 -4.13
CA TYR A 11 8.42 5.27 -4.56
C TYR A 11 8.43 3.85 -5.13
N ALA A 12 9.57 3.14 -5.06
CA ALA A 12 9.71 1.78 -5.59
C ALA A 12 8.66 0.83 -5.05
N GLU A 13 8.40 0.87 -3.75
CA GLU A 13 7.46 -0.07 -3.12
C GLU A 13 6.04 0.12 -3.62
N TYR A 14 5.60 1.37 -3.83
CA TYR A 14 4.29 1.61 -4.44
C TYR A 14 4.20 1.00 -5.84
N ALA A 15 5.24 1.18 -6.67
CA ALA A 15 5.26 0.64 -8.03
C ALA A 15 5.31 -0.89 -8.05
N MET A 16 6.12 -1.49 -7.18
CA MET A 16 6.21 -2.94 -7.03
C MET A 16 4.89 -3.55 -6.55
N GLU A 17 4.19 -2.90 -5.62
CA GLU A 17 2.87 -3.35 -5.19
C GLU A 17 1.84 -3.29 -6.34
N GLN A 18 1.87 -2.23 -7.16
CA GLN A 18 1.02 -2.17 -8.34
C GLN A 18 1.34 -3.27 -9.35
N MET A 19 2.61 -3.64 -9.50
CA MET A 19 3.01 -4.77 -10.33
C MET A 19 2.47 -6.09 -9.78
N ARG A 20 2.58 -6.34 -8.47
CA ARG A 20 2.02 -7.55 -7.83
C ARG A 20 0.52 -7.69 -8.06
N ARG A 21 -0.22 -6.58 -7.91
CA ARG A 21 -1.69 -6.55 -7.97
C ARG A 21 -2.24 -6.55 -9.39
N TYR A 22 -1.65 -5.77 -10.27
CA TYR A 22 -2.22 -5.50 -11.60
C TYR A 22 -1.39 -6.07 -12.74
N GLY A 23 -0.15 -6.50 -12.48
CA GLY A 23 0.77 -6.98 -13.51
C GLY A 23 1.36 -5.86 -14.38
N ILE A 24 1.27 -4.61 -13.95
CA ILE A 24 1.89 -3.46 -14.62
C ILE A 24 3.38 -3.41 -14.21
N PRO A 25 4.36 -3.39 -15.13
CA PRO A 25 5.77 -3.34 -14.74
C PRO A 25 6.07 -2.18 -13.78
N ALA A 26 6.72 -2.47 -12.66
CA ALA A 26 7.11 -1.44 -11.68
C ALA A 26 8.01 -0.38 -12.32
N SER A 27 8.90 -0.81 -13.22
CA SER A 27 9.78 0.08 -13.98
C SER A 27 9.00 1.08 -14.85
N VAL A 28 7.92 0.63 -15.50
CA VAL A 28 7.05 1.50 -16.32
C VAL A 28 6.31 2.50 -15.46
N THR A 29 5.71 2.04 -14.36
CA THR A 29 5.01 2.92 -13.40
C THR A 29 5.94 3.98 -12.82
N LEU A 30 7.16 3.61 -12.43
CA LEU A 30 8.17 4.56 -11.94
C LEU A 30 8.59 5.55 -13.02
N ALA A 31 8.83 5.10 -14.25
CA ALA A 31 9.23 5.97 -15.35
C ALA A 31 8.13 6.99 -15.70
N GLN A 32 6.86 6.57 -15.68
CA GLN A 32 5.73 7.48 -15.83
C GLN A 32 5.68 8.50 -14.70
N GLY A 33 5.77 8.06 -13.44
CA GLY A 33 5.81 8.96 -12.29
C GLY A 33 6.95 9.97 -12.34
N ILE A 34 8.16 9.56 -12.74
CA ILE A 34 9.32 10.44 -12.96
C ILE A 34 9.00 11.49 -14.02
N LEU A 35 8.48 11.08 -15.16
CA LEU A 35 8.21 11.95 -16.31
C LEU A 35 7.06 12.93 -16.02
N GLU A 36 5.90 12.43 -15.58
CA GLU A 36 4.68 13.21 -15.40
C GLU A 36 4.76 14.17 -14.22
N SER A 37 5.46 13.79 -13.15
CA SER A 37 5.56 14.59 -11.92
C SER A 37 6.82 15.47 -11.85
N SER A 38 7.70 15.41 -12.86
CA SER A 38 9.04 16.02 -12.76
C SER A 38 9.79 15.56 -11.50
N ASN A 39 9.86 14.24 -11.30
CA ASN A 39 10.41 13.63 -10.07
C ASN A 39 9.67 14.05 -8.78
N GLY A 40 8.36 14.18 -8.82
CA GLY A 40 7.55 14.62 -7.68
C GLY A 40 7.64 16.12 -7.40
N GLN A 41 8.31 16.91 -8.25
CA GLN A 41 8.54 18.34 -8.03
C GLN A 41 7.51 19.23 -8.74
N SER A 42 6.63 18.68 -9.57
CA SER A 42 5.57 19.48 -10.19
C SER A 42 4.61 20.04 -9.12
N ARG A 43 3.95 21.16 -9.43
CA ARG A 43 2.96 21.75 -8.52
C ARG A 43 1.83 20.77 -8.22
N LEU A 44 1.40 20.00 -9.22
CA LEU A 44 0.35 19.01 -9.09
C LEU A 44 0.78 17.87 -8.16
N ALA A 45 1.99 17.34 -8.31
CA ALA A 45 2.51 16.29 -7.43
C ALA A 45 2.63 16.75 -5.98
N ARG A 46 3.15 17.97 -5.75
CA ARG A 46 3.37 18.50 -4.39
C ARG A 46 2.09 18.91 -3.66
N ASN A 47 1.12 19.46 -4.38
CA ASN A 47 -0.08 20.00 -3.75
C ASN A 47 -1.21 18.97 -3.67
N GLU A 48 -1.30 18.08 -4.67
CA GLU A 48 -2.42 17.15 -4.82
C GLU A 48 -1.98 15.67 -4.72
N ASN A 49 -0.72 15.38 -4.42
CA ASN A 49 -0.14 14.04 -4.48
C ASN A 49 -0.38 13.32 -5.83
N ASN A 50 -0.68 14.06 -6.88
CA ASN A 50 -1.01 13.51 -8.20
C ASN A 50 0.25 13.42 -9.06
N HIS A 51 0.85 12.24 -9.10
CA HIS A 51 2.11 11.96 -9.78
C HIS A 51 1.95 11.58 -11.26
N PHE A 52 0.73 11.37 -11.73
CA PHE A 52 0.46 10.88 -13.08
C PHE A 52 -0.43 11.82 -13.91
N GLY A 53 -0.72 12.99 -13.41
CA GLY A 53 -1.53 13.98 -14.14
C GLY A 53 -2.98 13.52 -14.41
N ILE A 54 -3.57 12.68 -13.55
CA ILE A 54 -4.91 12.18 -13.77
C ILE A 54 -5.94 13.28 -13.56
N LYS A 55 -6.72 13.56 -14.61
CA LYS A 55 -7.79 14.57 -14.61
C LYS A 55 -9.02 14.05 -13.85
N ALA A 56 -9.62 14.92 -13.04
CA ALA A 56 -10.84 14.61 -12.29
C ALA A 56 -12.05 14.58 -13.24
N THR A 57 -12.61 13.40 -13.42
CA THR A 57 -13.81 13.18 -14.23
C THR A 57 -15.07 13.63 -13.47
N PRO A 58 -16.21 13.87 -14.17
CA PRO A 58 -17.48 14.12 -13.49
C PRO A 58 -17.88 13.00 -12.52
N SER A 59 -17.59 11.73 -12.84
CA SER A 59 -17.86 10.59 -11.96
C SER A 59 -16.97 10.59 -10.71
N TRP A 60 -15.70 10.97 -10.83
CA TRP A 60 -14.80 11.17 -9.70
C TRP A 60 -15.37 12.20 -8.71
N ILE A 61 -15.79 13.35 -9.23
CA ILE A 61 -16.33 14.45 -8.42
C ILE A 61 -17.67 14.06 -7.79
N ALA A 62 -18.56 13.42 -8.55
CA ALA A 62 -19.85 12.95 -8.06
C ALA A 62 -19.71 11.88 -6.96
N GLY A 63 -18.63 11.09 -7.00
CA GLY A 63 -18.25 10.12 -5.95
C GLY A 63 -17.60 10.73 -4.72
N GLY A 64 -17.52 12.07 -4.61
CA GLY A 64 -16.89 12.76 -3.48
C GLY A 64 -15.36 12.90 -3.59
N GLY A 65 -14.78 12.58 -4.74
CA GLY A 65 -13.35 12.73 -4.98
C GLY A 65 -12.92 14.19 -4.99
N ARG A 66 -11.81 14.50 -4.31
CA ARG A 66 -11.23 15.85 -4.27
C ARG A 66 -10.48 16.18 -5.55
N TYR A 67 -10.36 17.46 -5.87
CA TYR A 67 -9.60 17.90 -7.02
C TYR A 67 -8.97 19.29 -6.79
N GLY A 68 -7.82 19.51 -7.44
CA GLY A 68 -7.22 20.82 -7.62
C GLY A 68 -7.50 21.37 -9.02
N THR A 69 -7.44 22.70 -9.19
CA THR A 69 -7.64 23.36 -10.48
C THR A 69 -6.34 23.95 -10.98
N TYR A 70 -5.95 23.58 -12.19
CA TYR A 70 -4.68 23.98 -12.81
C TYR A 70 -4.88 24.36 -14.27
N THR A 71 -3.97 25.17 -14.81
CA THR A 71 -3.88 25.43 -16.24
C THR A 71 -2.89 24.43 -16.84
N ASP A 72 -3.35 23.62 -17.77
CA ASP A 72 -2.56 22.68 -18.55
C ASP A 72 -2.85 22.93 -20.05
N ASP A 73 -3.47 22.02 -20.78
CA ASP A 73 -3.91 22.26 -22.18
C ASP A 73 -4.96 23.37 -22.27
N LYS A 74 -5.76 23.51 -21.23
CA LYS A 74 -6.81 24.53 -21.11
C LYS A 74 -6.76 25.18 -19.73
N PRO A 75 -7.27 26.42 -19.57
CA PRO A 75 -7.41 27.04 -18.27
C PRO A 75 -8.45 26.30 -17.42
N ASN A 76 -8.20 26.26 -16.09
CA ASN A 76 -9.12 25.73 -15.07
C ASN A 76 -9.47 24.23 -15.24
N GLU A 77 -8.53 23.41 -15.71
CA GLU A 77 -8.71 21.97 -15.73
C GLU A 77 -8.62 21.38 -14.32
N LYS A 78 -9.48 20.39 -14.05
CA LYS A 78 -9.56 19.72 -12.76
C LYS A 78 -8.72 18.45 -12.78
N PHE A 79 -7.85 18.33 -11.80
CA PHE A 79 -7.01 17.15 -11.59
C PHE A 79 -7.34 16.49 -10.26
N CYS A 80 -7.32 15.17 -10.20
CA CYS A 80 -7.56 14.42 -8.96
C CYS A 80 -6.57 14.85 -7.87
N SER A 81 -7.09 15.00 -6.66
CA SER A 81 -6.32 15.26 -5.44
C SER A 81 -6.41 14.05 -4.54
N TYR A 82 -5.27 13.58 -4.07
CA TYR A 82 -5.15 12.37 -3.26
C TYR A 82 -4.67 12.68 -1.85
N ASP A 83 -5.03 11.82 -0.90
CA ASP A 83 -4.55 11.93 0.48
C ASP A 83 -3.07 11.56 0.58
N SER A 84 -2.59 10.72 -0.36
CA SER A 84 -1.20 10.28 -0.41
C SER A 84 -0.73 10.02 -1.83
N VAL A 85 0.59 9.90 -2.00
CA VAL A 85 1.20 9.46 -3.25
C VAL A 85 0.80 8.03 -3.60
N GLY A 86 0.66 7.14 -2.60
CA GLY A 86 0.21 5.76 -2.81
C GLY A 86 -1.18 5.68 -3.45
N ASP A 87 -2.13 6.54 -3.05
CA ASP A 87 -3.46 6.61 -3.68
C ASP A 87 -3.37 7.04 -5.17
N SER A 88 -2.39 7.88 -5.51
CA SER A 88 -2.12 8.26 -6.90
C SER A 88 -1.63 7.08 -7.73
N TYR A 89 -0.72 6.26 -7.17
CA TYR A 89 -0.23 5.03 -7.80
C TYR A 89 -1.34 4.00 -8.00
N GLU A 90 -2.17 3.82 -7.00
CA GLU A 90 -3.33 2.92 -7.06
C GLU A 90 -4.34 3.38 -8.13
N HIS A 91 -4.73 4.65 -8.11
CA HIS A 91 -5.67 5.18 -9.10
C HIS A 91 -5.09 5.11 -10.53
N HIS A 92 -3.79 5.36 -10.70
CA HIS A 92 -3.12 5.21 -12.00
C HIS A 92 -3.22 3.77 -12.51
N SER A 93 -2.96 2.79 -11.67
CA SER A 93 -3.03 1.38 -12.06
C SER A 93 -4.46 0.96 -12.41
N ARG A 94 -5.44 1.38 -11.61
CA ARG A 94 -6.85 1.17 -11.91
C ARG A 94 -7.26 1.87 -13.21
N PHE A 95 -6.83 3.10 -13.41
CA PHE A 95 -7.07 3.84 -14.64
C PHE A 95 -6.59 3.07 -15.88
N LEU A 96 -5.41 2.48 -15.84
CA LEU A 96 -4.92 1.63 -16.93
C LEU A 96 -5.74 0.33 -17.05
N LYS A 97 -6.07 -0.31 -15.94
CA LYS A 97 -6.77 -1.60 -15.92
C LYS A 97 -8.24 -1.50 -16.39
N GLU A 98 -8.95 -0.49 -15.91
CA GLU A 98 -10.38 -0.31 -16.14
C GLU A 98 -10.68 0.32 -17.51
N ASN A 99 -9.72 0.99 -18.12
CA ASN A 99 -9.94 1.67 -19.40
C ASN A 99 -9.58 0.75 -20.58
N SER A 100 -10.59 0.32 -21.32
CA SER A 100 -10.49 -0.67 -22.41
C SER A 100 -9.43 -0.35 -23.47
N ARG A 101 -9.09 0.92 -23.69
CA ARG A 101 -8.04 1.29 -24.65
C ARG A 101 -6.65 0.75 -24.28
N TYR A 102 -6.41 0.47 -22.99
CA TYR A 102 -5.14 -0.13 -22.51
C TYR A 102 -5.19 -1.66 -22.38
N ALA A 103 -6.30 -2.31 -22.77
CA ALA A 103 -6.46 -3.76 -22.61
C ALA A 103 -5.35 -4.58 -23.30
N SER A 104 -4.76 -4.04 -24.38
CA SER A 104 -3.63 -4.68 -25.07
C SER A 104 -2.36 -4.75 -24.23
N CYS A 105 -2.14 -3.79 -23.31
CA CYS A 105 -0.99 -3.78 -22.41
C CYS A 105 -0.98 -5.02 -21.51
N PHE A 106 -2.14 -5.40 -20.99
CA PHE A 106 -2.32 -6.53 -20.07
C PHE A 106 -2.21 -7.92 -20.72
N LYS A 107 -1.95 -7.97 -22.04
CA LYS A 107 -1.59 -9.21 -22.74
C LYS A 107 -0.08 -9.44 -22.81
N LEU A 108 0.71 -8.45 -22.40
CA LEU A 108 2.16 -8.49 -22.39
C LEU A 108 2.66 -9.09 -21.07
N SER A 109 3.87 -9.65 -21.08
CA SER A 109 4.52 -10.07 -19.85
C SER A 109 4.77 -8.88 -18.92
N PRO A 110 4.63 -9.05 -17.58
CA PRO A 110 4.91 -7.97 -16.62
C PRO A 110 6.38 -7.51 -16.57
N ASP A 111 7.30 -8.19 -17.23
CA ASP A 111 8.71 -7.80 -17.39
C ASP A 111 9.05 -7.23 -18.78
N ASP A 112 8.08 -7.22 -19.70
CA ASP A 112 8.24 -6.61 -21.03
C ASP A 112 7.97 -5.09 -20.99
N TYR A 113 8.82 -4.36 -20.26
CA TYR A 113 8.68 -2.90 -20.16
C TYR A 113 8.69 -2.17 -21.50
N LYS A 114 9.38 -2.74 -22.52
CA LYS A 114 9.43 -2.13 -23.86
C LYS A 114 8.09 -2.24 -24.56
N GLY A 115 7.52 -3.42 -24.58
CA GLY A 115 6.18 -3.65 -25.12
C GLY A 115 5.12 -2.85 -24.38
N TRP A 116 5.21 -2.76 -23.05
CA TRP A 116 4.31 -1.95 -22.24
C TRP A 116 4.39 -0.46 -22.61
N ALA A 117 5.60 0.13 -22.68
CA ALA A 117 5.79 1.53 -23.06
C ALA A 117 5.21 1.85 -24.43
N GLN A 118 5.46 0.99 -25.42
CA GLN A 118 4.91 1.12 -26.78
C GLN A 118 3.39 1.00 -26.82
N SER A 119 2.84 0.05 -26.05
CA SER A 119 1.38 -0.18 -26.01
C SER A 119 0.65 0.97 -25.33
N ILE A 120 1.21 1.55 -24.26
CA ILE A 120 0.68 2.74 -23.56
C ILE A 120 0.69 3.96 -24.49
N GLU A 121 1.78 4.20 -25.24
CA GLU A 121 1.85 5.28 -26.23
C GLU A 121 0.82 5.09 -27.34
N LYS A 122 0.75 3.88 -27.91
CA LYS A 122 -0.22 3.54 -28.96
C LYS A 122 -1.68 3.71 -28.50
N ALA A 123 -1.95 3.45 -27.23
CA ALA A 123 -3.25 3.66 -26.60
C ALA A 123 -3.56 5.16 -26.35
N GLY A 124 -2.64 6.06 -26.62
CA GLY A 124 -2.83 7.50 -26.50
C GLY A 124 -2.78 8.03 -25.06
N TYR A 125 -1.88 7.49 -24.24
CA TYR A 125 -1.67 8.02 -22.88
C TYR A 125 -1.12 9.46 -22.93
N ALA A 126 -0.23 9.74 -23.89
CA ALA A 126 0.32 11.06 -24.14
C ALA A 126 0.21 11.41 -25.65
N THR A 127 0.04 12.69 -25.95
CA THR A 127 -0.16 13.19 -27.33
C THR A 127 1.14 13.52 -28.05
N GLY A 128 2.26 13.66 -27.32
CA GLY A 128 3.59 13.92 -27.89
C GLY A 128 4.25 12.63 -28.36
N GLY A 129 4.62 12.50 -29.64
CA GLY A 129 5.42 11.39 -30.16
C GLY A 129 6.72 11.20 -29.32
N LYS A 130 7.22 9.94 -29.22
CA LYS A 130 8.39 9.54 -28.41
C LYS A 130 8.11 9.27 -26.92
N TYR A 131 6.85 9.12 -26.53
CA TYR A 131 6.54 8.80 -25.12
C TYR A 131 7.18 7.47 -24.71
N ALA A 132 7.00 6.42 -25.52
CA ALA A 132 7.62 5.12 -25.29
C ALA A 132 9.14 5.18 -25.24
N GLU A 133 9.78 5.94 -26.14
CA GLU A 133 11.22 6.14 -26.18
C GLU A 133 11.72 6.84 -24.89
N ASN A 134 10.99 7.85 -24.42
CA ASN A 134 11.30 8.54 -23.17
C ASN A 134 11.18 7.61 -21.96
N LEU A 135 10.13 6.81 -21.86
CA LEU A 135 9.97 5.85 -20.77
C LEU A 135 11.10 4.80 -20.79
N GLN A 136 11.39 4.20 -21.96
CA GLN A 136 12.46 3.22 -22.11
C GLN A 136 13.81 3.81 -21.70
N ARG A 137 14.12 5.02 -22.14
CA ARG A 137 15.35 5.73 -21.76
C ARG A 137 15.45 5.96 -20.25
N ILE A 138 14.38 6.41 -19.59
CA ILE A 138 14.34 6.59 -18.13
C ILE A 138 14.58 5.26 -17.44
N ILE A 139 13.92 4.19 -17.87
CA ILE A 139 14.05 2.85 -17.29
C ILE A 139 15.49 2.35 -17.41
N GLU A 140 16.06 2.41 -18.62
CA GLU A 140 17.40 1.87 -18.90
C GLU A 140 18.51 2.68 -18.20
N GLN A 141 18.44 4.01 -18.27
CA GLN A 141 19.45 4.89 -17.67
C GLN A 141 19.48 4.83 -16.13
N ASN A 142 18.38 4.45 -15.48
CA ASN A 142 18.30 4.39 -14.04
C ASN A 142 18.18 2.94 -13.50
N GLY A 143 18.29 1.94 -14.37
CA GLY A 143 18.26 0.53 -13.99
C GLY A 143 16.95 0.08 -13.35
N LEU A 144 15.81 0.70 -13.71
CA LEU A 144 14.53 0.47 -13.03
C LEU A 144 13.99 -0.96 -13.20
N GLN A 145 14.45 -1.70 -14.21
CA GLN A 145 14.10 -3.12 -14.40
C GLN A 145 14.50 -4.01 -13.20
N GLN A 146 15.34 -3.53 -12.31
CA GLN A 146 15.66 -4.26 -11.08
C GLN A 146 14.42 -4.51 -10.22
N TYR A 147 13.47 -3.57 -10.18
CA TYR A 147 12.23 -3.68 -9.43
C TYR A 147 11.28 -4.70 -10.06
N ASP A 148 11.22 -4.75 -11.40
CA ASP A 148 10.44 -5.80 -12.10
C ASP A 148 10.99 -7.18 -11.77
N ARG A 149 12.32 -7.37 -11.88
CA ARG A 149 12.97 -8.64 -11.55
C ARG A 149 12.75 -9.07 -10.10
N GLN A 150 12.82 -8.13 -9.17
CA GLN A 150 12.55 -8.40 -7.76
C GLN A 150 11.13 -8.96 -7.58
N VAL A 151 10.12 -8.27 -8.11
CA VAL A 151 8.72 -8.73 -8.02
C VAL A 151 8.51 -10.06 -8.72
N MET A 152 9.12 -10.27 -9.90
CA MET A 152 9.06 -11.55 -10.63
C MET A 152 9.61 -12.70 -9.77
N GLN A 153 10.75 -12.50 -9.12
CA GLN A 153 11.36 -13.50 -8.24
C GLN A 153 10.49 -13.78 -7.01
N GLU A 154 9.95 -12.73 -6.37
CA GLU A 154 9.05 -12.87 -5.22
C GLU A 154 7.78 -13.65 -5.59
N MET A 155 7.13 -13.31 -6.71
CA MET A 155 5.93 -13.99 -7.19
C MET A 155 6.19 -15.44 -7.55
N ALA A 156 7.31 -15.73 -8.24
CA ALA A 156 7.71 -17.09 -8.59
C ALA A 156 8.00 -17.94 -7.34
N ALA A 157 8.71 -17.40 -6.35
CA ALA A 157 9.01 -18.08 -5.10
C ALA A 157 7.75 -18.41 -4.29
N GLN A 158 6.69 -17.59 -4.44
CA GLN A 158 5.40 -17.77 -3.77
C GLN A 158 4.38 -18.57 -4.60
N GLY A 159 4.72 -19.00 -5.82
CA GLY A 159 3.81 -19.69 -6.74
C GLY A 159 2.60 -18.82 -7.15
N ARG A 160 2.72 -17.50 -7.10
CA ARG A 160 1.64 -16.54 -7.38
C ARG A 160 1.65 -16.08 -8.84
N GLN A 161 0.46 -15.72 -9.34
CA GLN A 161 0.28 -15.16 -10.68
C GLN A 161 -0.06 -13.67 -10.61
N PHE A 162 0.40 -12.90 -11.62
CA PHE A 162 0.09 -11.49 -11.76
C PHE A 162 -1.36 -11.25 -12.22
N GLY A 163 -1.97 -10.18 -11.72
CA GLY A 163 -3.27 -9.74 -12.21
C GLY A 163 -4.44 -10.69 -11.92
N VAL A 164 -4.23 -11.69 -11.09
CA VAL A 164 -5.32 -12.50 -10.53
C VAL A 164 -5.87 -11.74 -9.34
N GLU A 165 -7.05 -11.13 -9.51
CA GLU A 165 -7.82 -10.65 -8.37
C GLU A 165 -8.10 -11.85 -7.49
N HIS A 166 -7.53 -11.88 -6.29
CA HIS A 166 -7.97 -12.81 -5.27
C HIS A 166 -9.39 -12.40 -4.89
N ASN A 167 -10.37 -13.15 -5.41
CA ASN A 167 -11.75 -13.02 -4.97
C ASN A 167 -11.83 -13.49 -3.51
N PRO A 168 -12.06 -12.59 -2.52
CA PRO A 168 -12.06 -12.95 -1.12
C PRO A 168 -13.27 -13.83 -0.71
N LEU A 169 -14.18 -14.11 -1.64
CA LEU A 169 -15.39 -14.90 -1.39
C LEU A 169 -15.24 -16.39 -1.70
N GLN A 170 -14.10 -16.87 -2.17
CA GLN A 170 -13.80 -18.29 -2.11
C GLN A 170 -13.13 -18.59 -0.77
N THR A 171 -13.95 -18.79 0.26
CA THR A 171 -13.58 -19.60 1.42
C THR A 171 -13.10 -20.93 0.87
N SER A 172 -11.79 -21.09 0.74
CA SER A 172 -11.19 -22.35 0.37
C SER A 172 -11.34 -23.32 1.53
N GLU A 173 -12.38 -24.11 1.52
CA GLU A 173 -12.27 -25.48 2.01
C GLU A 173 -11.16 -26.13 1.18
N GLY A 174 -9.95 -26.25 1.76
CA GLY A 174 -8.85 -26.99 1.15
C GLY A 174 -7.60 -26.22 0.76
N ALA A 175 -7.16 -25.17 1.47
CA ALA A 175 -5.78 -24.70 1.40
C ALA A 175 -4.93 -25.43 2.44
N GLU A 176 -4.47 -26.61 2.10
CA GLU A 176 -3.34 -27.22 2.78
C GLU A 176 -2.07 -26.39 2.48
N HIS A 177 -1.40 -25.95 3.57
CA HIS A 177 -0.06 -25.36 3.60
C HIS A 177 0.14 -23.96 3.00
N GLY A 178 -0.65 -22.97 3.40
CA GLY A 178 -0.14 -21.59 3.54
C GLY A 178 0.96 -21.55 4.61
N THR A 179 1.89 -20.61 4.49
CA THR A 179 3.02 -20.40 5.42
C THR A 179 2.63 -20.17 6.89
N GLY A 180 1.37 -20.29 7.27
CA GLY A 180 0.86 -20.03 8.62
C GLY A 180 0.86 -18.55 8.99
N TYR A 181 1.07 -17.66 8.05
CA TYR A 181 1.08 -16.20 8.24
C TYR A 181 0.03 -15.49 7.37
N SER A 182 -0.51 -14.42 7.92
CA SER A 182 -1.43 -13.51 7.22
C SER A 182 -1.03 -12.06 7.47
N PHE A 183 -1.47 -11.17 6.60
CA PHE A 183 -1.33 -9.74 6.81
C PHE A 183 -2.36 -9.25 7.85
N PRO A 184 -2.07 -8.19 8.64
CA PRO A 184 -2.96 -7.76 9.74
C PRO A 184 -4.27 -7.10 9.28
N VAL A 185 -4.43 -6.84 7.99
CA VAL A 185 -5.66 -6.40 7.31
C VAL A 185 -5.85 -7.19 6.04
N GLU A 186 -7.05 -7.20 5.47
CA GLU A 186 -7.25 -7.81 4.15
C GLU A 186 -6.34 -7.13 3.13
N ARG A 187 -5.66 -7.93 2.32
CA ARG A 187 -4.55 -7.46 1.48
C ARG A 187 -5.02 -6.52 0.38
N GLU A 188 -6.25 -6.69 -0.08
CA GLU A 188 -6.90 -5.83 -1.06
C GLU A 188 -7.27 -4.46 -0.49
N GLU A 189 -7.42 -4.38 0.83
CA GLU A 189 -7.75 -3.16 1.57
C GLU A 189 -6.51 -2.47 2.16
N PHE A 190 -5.33 -3.13 2.07
CA PHE A 190 -4.07 -2.52 2.45
C PHE A 190 -3.69 -1.44 1.44
N LEU A 191 -3.92 -0.20 1.81
CA LEU A 191 -3.62 0.94 0.95
C LEU A 191 -2.13 1.30 1.01
N PHE A 192 -1.58 1.52 2.20
CA PHE A 192 -0.15 1.79 2.40
C PHE A 192 0.19 2.00 3.89
N VAL A 193 1.49 2.00 4.19
CA VAL A 193 2.01 2.41 5.51
C VAL A 193 2.06 3.94 5.55
N THR A 194 1.21 4.56 6.36
CA THR A 194 1.20 6.02 6.55
C THR A 194 2.32 6.50 7.44
N SER A 195 2.82 5.63 8.32
CA SER A 195 3.94 5.92 9.19
C SER A 195 4.72 4.65 9.55
N PRO A 196 6.02 4.60 9.21
CA PRO A 196 6.85 3.45 9.55
C PRO A 196 7.23 3.41 11.03
N PHE A 197 7.74 2.25 11.46
CA PHE A 197 8.42 2.09 12.76
C PHE A 197 9.66 2.98 12.83
N GLY A 198 9.93 3.57 13.99
CA GLY A 198 11.14 4.35 14.23
C GLY A 198 10.89 5.75 14.77
N THR A 199 11.94 6.55 14.86
CA THR A 199 11.83 7.93 15.34
C THR A 199 11.18 8.83 14.31
N ARG A 200 10.12 9.53 14.72
CA ARG A 200 9.38 10.49 13.87
C ARG A 200 9.01 11.75 14.64
N GLN A 201 8.59 12.79 13.94
CA GLN A 201 7.91 13.91 14.58
C GLN A 201 6.58 13.43 15.20
N ASP A 202 6.27 13.93 16.39
CA ASP A 202 4.99 13.65 17.05
C ASP A 202 3.84 14.23 16.19
N PRO A 203 2.89 13.42 15.71
CA PRO A 203 1.80 13.92 14.86
C PRO A 203 0.82 14.84 15.59
N MET A 204 0.86 14.85 16.94
CA MET A 204 0.03 15.73 17.80
C MET A 204 0.80 16.98 18.25
N ASP A 205 2.14 16.93 18.25
CA ASP A 205 3.04 18.04 18.61
C ASP A 205 4.25 18.01 17.70
N GLY A 206 4.13 18.64 16.54
CA GLY A 206 5.17 18.67 15.50
C GLY A 206 6.52 19.26 15.93
N THR A 207 6.65 19.75 17.18
CA THR A 207 7.93 20.24 17.74
C THR A 207 8.75 19.15 18.42
N LYS A 208 8.15 17.99 18.72
CA LYS A 208 8.78 16.89 19.44
C LYS A 208 9.05 15.70 18.54
N GLN A 209 10.13 14.99 18.82
CA GLN A 209 10.39 13.68 18.28
C GLN A 209 9.90 12.61 19.24
N GLN A 210 9.34 11.51 18.69
CA GLN A 210 8.93 10.35 19.45
C GLN A 210 9.30 9.07 18.73
N MET A 211 9.51 7.99 19.50
CA MET A 211 9.66 6.64 18.96
C MET A 211 8.28 6.06 18.62
N HIS A 212 8.05 5.73 17.35
CA HIS A 212 6.88 5.01 16.88
C HIS A 212 7.13 3.51 16.95
N LYS A 213 6.42 2.83 17.86
CA LYS A 213 6.63 1.41 18.19
C LYS A 213 5.76 0.45 17.39
N GLY A 214 5.44 0.81 16.16
CA GLY A 214 4.66 0.03 15.23
C GLY A 214 4.66 0.66 13.85
N VAL A 215 3.78 0.19 13.00
CA VAL A 215 3.49 0.78 11.70
C VAL A 215 2.04 1.24 11.68
N ASP A 216 1.79 2.39 11.10
CA ASP A 216 0.42 2.86 10.86
C ASP A 216 0.03 2.49 9.43
N ILE A 217 -1.00 1.67 9.29
CA ILE A 217 -1.53 1.16 8.03
C ILE A 217 -2.85 1.88 7.76
N ARG A 218 -2.97 2.53 6.62
CA ARG A 218 -4.22 3.18 6.24
C ARG A 218 -5.30 2.13 5.97
N CYS A 219 -6.43 2.30 6.65
CA CYS A 219 -7.62 1.46 6.56
C CYS A 219 -8.86 2.34 6.75
N LYS A 220 -10.00 1.92 6.18
CA LYS A 220 -11.28 2.64 6.29
C LYS A 220 -12.42 1.73 6.73
N GLY A 221 -12.36 1.23 7.96
CA GLY A 221 -13.36 0.31 8.48
C GLY A 221 -13.15 -1.14 8.02
N ASP A 222 -11.90 -1.47 7.66
CA ASP A 222 -11.52 -2.75 7.08
C ASP A 222 -11.39 -3.83 8.15
N ALA A 223 -11.50 -5.09 7.75
CA ALA A 223 -11.31 -6.23 8.64
C ALA A 223 -9.86 -6.28 9.15
N VAL A 224 -9.71 -6.39 10.46
CA VAL A 224 -8.41 -6.59 11.13
C VAL A 224 -8.24 -8.07 11.41
N LEU A 225 -7.10 -8.65 11.00
CA LEU A 225 -6.87 -10.08 10.93
C LEU A 225 -5.71 -10.51 11.82
N ALA A 226 -5.80 -11.74 12.33
CA ALA A 226 -4.69 -12.39 13.04
C ALA A 226 -3.57 -12.74 12.05
N THR A 227 -2.32 -12.51 12.46
CA THR A 227 -1.16 -12.63 11.56
C THR A 227 -0.59 -14.03 11.46
N GLU A 228 -0.85 -14.90 12.43
CA GLU A 228 -0.29 -16.26 12.47
C GLU A 228 -1.29 -17.26 13.03
N ASN A 229 -1.01 -18.55 12.81
CA ASN A 229 -1.78 -19.65 13.38
C ASN A 229 -1.48 -19.84 14.88
N GLY A 230 -2.48 -20.29 15.63
CA GLY A 230 -2.32 -20.66 17.05
C GLY A 230 -2.13 -19.47 17.99
N GLY A 231 -2.50 -18.27 17.55
CA GLY A 231 -2.44 -17.08 18.39
C GLY A 231 -3.44 -17.12 19.52
N LYS A 232 -3.07 -16.61 20.70
CA LYS A 232 -3.96 -16.44 21.86
C LYS A 232 -4.19 -14.96 22.12
N VAL A 233 -5.43 -14.54 22.23
CA VAL A 233 -5.80 -13.17 22.62
C VAL A 233 -5.46 -12.99 24.11
N VAL A 234 -4.46 -12.17 24.42
CA VAL A 234 -3.96 -11.97 25.79
C VAL A 234 -4.41 -10.66 26.41
N ALA A 235 -4.83 -9.69 25.60
CA ALA A 235 -5.36 -8.42 26.10
C ALA A 235 -6.43 -7.86 25.15
N VAL A 236 -7.45 -7.23 25.74
CA VAL A 236 -8.51 -6.49 25.03
C VAL A 236 -8.82 -5.23 25.82
N ASN A 237 -8.75 -4.08 25.18
CA ASN A 237 -9.12 -2.79 25.74
C ASN A 237 -10.30 -2.20 24.95
N GLN A 238 -11.45 -2.06 25.60
CA GLN A 238 -12.65 -1.45 25.00
C GLN A 238 -12.75 0.06 25.20
N ASN A 239 -11.83 0.66 26.00
CA ASN A 239 -11.88 2.08 26.30
C ASN A 239 -11.38 2.92 25.09
N ARG A 240 -12.25 3.76 24.57
CA ARG A 240 -11.99 4.65 23.43
C ARG A 240 -11.12 5.85 23.78
N ASN A 241 -10.98 6.16 25.08
CA ASN A 241 -10.33 7.38 25.56
C ASN A 241 -8.89 7.17 26.03
N THR A 242 -8.30 6.01 25.75
CA THR A 242 -6.87 5.76 25.94
C THR A 242 -6.06 6.26 24.73
N PRO A 243 -4.74 6.45 24.83
CA PRO A 243 -3.93 6.87 23.68
C PRO A 243 -4.12 5.97 22.43
N GLY A 244 -4.12 4.65 22.59
CA GLY A 244 -4.35 3.67 21.50
C GLY A 244 -5.81 3.37 21.22
N GLY A 245 -6.76 3.94 21.99
CA GLY A 245 -8.17 3.66 21.85
C GLY A 245 -8.54 2.19 22.11
N ARG A 246 -9.57 1.69 21.42
CA ARG A 246 -9.86 0.27 21.42
C ARG A 246 -8.71 -0.51 20.82
N SER A 247 -8.22 -1.49 21.53
CA SER A 247 -7.05 -2.26 21.13
C SER A 247 -7.10 -3.69 21.64
N LEU A 248 -6.36 -4.56 20.99
CA LEU A 248 -6.17 -5.93 21.42
C LEU A 248 -4.71 -6.38 21.17
N THR A 249 -4.30 -7.42 21.89
CA THR A 249 -2.99 -8.06 21.69
C THR A 249 -3.18 -9.56 21.54
N VAL A 250 -2.56 -10.10 20.48
CA VAL A 250 -2.47 -11.55 20.24
C VAL A 250 -1.04 -11.99 20.48
N GLU A 251 -0.87 -13.07 21.22
CA GLU A 251 0.42 -13.69 21.54
C GLU A 251 0.58 -15.01 20.77
N TYR A 252 1.72 -15.18 20.14
CA TYR A 252 2.10 -16.37 19.39
C TYR A 252 3.33 -17.02 20.05
N ALA A 253 3.19 -18.26 20.52
CA ALA A 253 4.29 -19.01 21.13
C ALA A 253 5.25 -19.55 20.06
N ARG A 254 6.52 -19.62 20.38
CA ARG A 254 7.58 -20.21 19.55
C ARG A 254 8.11 -21.50 20.19
N THR A 255 8.67 -22.37 19.37
CA THR A 255 9.23 -23.66 19.81
C THR A 255 10.46 -23.51 20.69
N ASP A 256 11.16 -22.38 20.61
CA ASP A 256 12.33 -22.03 21.44
C ASP A 256 11.96 -21.40 22.80
N GLY A 257 10.66 -21.35 23.13
CA GLY A 257 10.14 -20.73 24.35
C GLY A 257 9.98 -19.21 24.28
N SER A 258 10.38 -18.57 23.19
CA SER A 258 10.08 -17.16 22.94
C SER A 258 8.63 -16.96 22.49
N LYS A 259 8.19 -15.71 22.46
CA LYS A 259 6.85 -15.32 22.05
C LYS A 259 6.90 -14.07 21.20
N VAL A 260 5.92 -13.94 20.31
CA VAL A 260 5.66 -12.70 19.58
C VAL A 260 4.30 -12.17 19.99
N GLN A 261 4.24 -10.91 20.37
CA GLN A 261 2.98 -10.20 20.62
C GLN A 261 2.70 -9.20 19.48
N CYS A 262 1.56 -9.34 18.86
CA CYS A 262 1.02 -8.41 17.86
C CYS A 262 -0.07 -7.57 18.52
N THR A 263 0.10 -6.25 18.51
CA THR A 263 -0.85 -5.30 19.11
C THR A 263 -1.53 -4.50 17.99
N TYR A 264 -2.85 -4.43 18.07
CA TYR A 264 -3.73 -3.76 17.11
C TYR A 264 -4.45 -2.62 17.82
N MET A 265 -4.31 -1.36 17.37
CA MET A 265 -4.90 -0.19 18.04
C MET A 265 -5.79 0.63 17.10
N HIS A 266 -6.49 1.60 17.68
CA HIS A 266 -7.44 2.51 17.03
C HIS A 266 -8.69 1.84 16.46
N LEU A 267 -9.04 0.63 16.94
CA LEU A 267 -10.13 -0.20 16.40
C LEU A 267 -11.50 0.46 16.58
N LYS A 268 -12.37 0.31 15.59
CA LYS A 268 -13.81 0.65 15.67
C LYS A 268 -14.55 -0.40 16.46
N GLU A 269 -14.25 -1.67 16.21
CA GLU A 269 -14.87 -2.83 16.83
C GLU A 269 -13.84 -3.92 17.13
N ILE A 270 -14.06 -4.69 18.20
CA ILE A 270 -13.28 -5.89 18.55
C ILE A 270 -14.26 -7.08 18.58
N SER A 271 -13.98 -8.11 17.79
CA SER A 271 -14.83 -9.28 17.61
C SER A 271 -14.39 -10.50 18.44
N VAL A 272 -13.30 -10.37 19.19
CA VAL A 272 -12.71 -11.44 20.02
C VAL A 272 -12.58 -11.01 21.47
N LYS A 273 -12.39 -11.96 22.37
CA LYS A 273 -12.18 -11.73 23.81
C LYS A 273 -10.88 -12.38 24.30
N VAL A 274 -10.42 -11.95 25.46
CA VAL A 274 -9.24 -12.55 26.10
C VAL A 274 -9.48 -14.06 26.31
N GLY A 275 -8.48 -14.83 25.92
CA GLY A 275 -8.48 -16.29 25.98
C GLY A 275 -8.87 -16.98 24.67
N ASP A 276 -9.45 -16.27 23.70
CA ASP A 276 -9.76 -16.84 22.39
C ASP A 276 -8.48 -17.27 21.66
N THR A 277 -8.57 -18.38 20.93
CA THR A 277 -7.53 -18.85 20.01
C THR A 277 -7.87 -18.41 18.60
N VAL A 278 -6.89 -17.90 17.86
CA VAL A 278 -7.06 -17.38 16.52
C VAL A 278 -6.12 -18.05 15.53
N GLN A 279 -6.51 -18.07 14.27
CA GLN A 279 -5.71 -18.58 13.15
C GLN A 279 -5.36 -17.44 12.21
N ALA A 280 -4.28 -17.59 11.44
CA ALA A 280 -3.87 -16.64 10.42
C ALA A 280 -5.07 -16.29 9.49
N GLY A 281 -5.29 -15.00 9.26
CA GLY A 281 -6.45 -14.51 8.50
C GLY A 281 -7.78 -14.49 9.28
N GLY A 282 -7.81 -15.00 10.51
CA GLY A 282 -9.01 -14.95 11.36
C GLY A 282 -9.34 -13.52 11.78
N ARG A 283 -10.61 -13.12 11.64
CA ARG A 283 -11.05 -11.75 11.96
C ARG A 283 -10.97 -11.46 13.46
N LEU A 284 -10.29 -10.38 13.80
CA LEU A 284 -10.12 -9.87 15.17
C LEU A 284 -11.05 -8.69 15.48
N GLY A 285 -11.42 -7.92 14.45
CA GLY A 285 -12.23 -6.72 14.59
C GLY A 285 -12.29 -5.90 13.31
N THR A 286 -12.52 -4.61 13.48
CA THR A 286 -12.62 -3.64 12.38
C THR A 286 -11.73 -2.45 12.71
N SER A 287 -10.96 -1.97 11.74
CA SER A 287 -10.15 -0.77 11.84
C SER A 287 -11.00 0.49 12.08
N GLY A 288 -10.42 1.55 12.62
CA GLY A 288 -11.16 2.76 12.93
C GLY A 288 -10.28 3.94 13.31
N ASN A 289 -10.83 4.82 14.13
CA ASN A 289 -10.18 6.06 14.56
C ASN A 289 -10.47 6.33 16.06
N THR A 290 -10.40 5.30 16.91
CA THR A 290 -10.59 5.47 18.36
C THR A 290 -9.26 5.77 19.06
N GLY A 291 -9.34 6.51 20.14
CA GLY A 291 -8.17 6.90 20.93
C GLY A 291 -7.88 8.40 20.90
N THR A 292 -7.00 8.85 21.80
CA THR A 292 -6.65 10.27 21.93
C THR A 292 -5.37 10.63 21.13
N ARG A 293 -4.68 9.66 20.57
CA ARG A 293 -3.46 9.84 19.76
C ARG A 293 -3.62 9.30 18.34
N THR A 294 -4.63 9.79 17.66
CA THR A 294 -4.91 9.45 16.27
C THR A 294 -5.32 10.71 15.50
N THR A 295 -4.93 10.80 14.24
CA THR A 295 -5.22 11.95 13.35
C THR A 295 -6.14 11.55 12.18
N GLY A 296 -6.60 10.29 12.12
CA GLY A 296 -7.46 9.78 11.06
C GLY A 296 -7.61 8.26 11.13
N GLU A 297 -8.46 7.68 10.31
CA GLU A 297 -8.68 6.23 10.26
C GLU A 297 -7.42 5.50 9.81
N HIS A 298 -6.95 4.59 10.65
CA HIS A 298 -5.82 3.70 10.37
C HIS A 298 -5.79 2.54 11.36
N LEU A 299 -5.04 1.48 11.04
CA LEU A 299 -4.60 0.48 11.98
C LEU A 299 -3.18 0.81 12.45
N HIS A 300 -2.98 1.04 13.74
CA HIS A 300 -1.64 0.96 14.33
C HIS A 300 -1.35 -0.49 14.68
N PHE A 301 -0.32 -1.05 14.03
CA PHE A 301 0.12 -2.43 14.21
C PHE A 301 1.53 -2.46 14.79
N GLY A 302 1.66 -2.98 16.01
CA GLY A 302 2.93 -3.13 16.72
C GLY A 302 3.29 -4.59 16.90
N VAL A 303 4.56 -4.91 16.76
CA VAL A 303 5.11 -6.25 17.01
C VAL A 303 6.17 -6.17 18.12
N LYS A 304 6.10 -7.08 19.07
CA LYS A 304 7.06 -7.19 20.18
C LYS A 304 7.52 -8.63 20.32
N ASN A 305 8.81 -8.84 20.33
CA ASN A 305 9.40 -10.12 20.67
C ASN A 305 9.65 -10.21 22.19
N ILE A 306 9.24 -11.31 22.79
CA ILE A 306 9.50 -11.67 24.18
C ILE A 306 10.39 -12.92 24.14
N TYR A 307 11.64 -12.75 24.53
CA TYR A 307 12.60 -13.85 24.54
C TYR A 307 12.35 -14.79 25.74
N ALA A 308 12.91 -16.02 25.68
CA ALA A 308 12.73 -17.01 26.72
C ALA A 308 13.27 -16.56 28.10
N ASP A 309 14.21 -15.63 28.15
CA ASP A 309 14.74 -14.99 29.35
C ASP A 309 13.85 -13.85 29.88
N GLY A 310 12.71 -13.57 29.22
CA GLY A 310 11.79 -12.51 29.60
C GLY A 310 12.16 -11.12 29.05
N THR A 311 13.29 -10.97 28.35
CA THR A 311 13.62 -9.69 27.71
C THR A 311 12.66 -9.38 26.55
N MET A 312 12.37 -8.09 26.33
CA MET A 312 11.43 -7.63 25.31
C MET A 312 12.12 -6.68 24.33
N ARG A 313 11.79 -6.84 23.03
CA ARG A 313 12.20 -5.90 21.97
C ARG A 313 11.03 -5.63 21.02
N ASP A 314 10.83 -4.35 20.74
CA ASP A 314 9.89 -3.88 19.70
C ASP A 314 10.51 -4.04 18.31
#